data_171b08632d8842634b645f86820aeb27
#
_entry.id   171b08632d8842634b645f86820aeb27
#
_cell.length_a   1.000
_cell.length_b   1.000
_cell.length_c   1.000
_cell.angle_alpha   90.00
_cell.angle_beta   90.00
_cell.angle_gamma   90.00
#
_symmetry.space_group_name_H-M   'P 1'
#
loop_
_entity.id
_entity.type
_entity.pdbx_description
1 polymer ?
#
loop_
_entity_poly.entity_id
_entity_poly.type
_entity_poly.pdbx_seq_one_letter_code
_entity_poly.pdbx_strand_id
1 'polypeptide(L)'
;MSDSDAGENADAPDERAAGEPGTEPPARPARGKRKRKSGRSEGRSSQYWMIVSSPDNFRKTRELGYTIQGLKSRHRRRVETMRVGDRLLYYITGRMAFAATVTVASPMYEDHTPIWRSARRDEDYPWRVHIRQDVILEDVDWIPAKELAYRLDYVRKWPPEHWTLAFQGHIHALPRNDFAIVEDEIARSSRRRKLLAG
;
A
#
# COMPACT_ATOMS: atom_id res chain seq x y z
N MET A 1 20.01 58.49 28.91
CA MET A 1 20.21 58.09 30.31
C MET A 1 20.48 56.62 30.23
N SER A 2 21.74 56.30 30.08
CA SER A 2 22.76 55.98 31.11
C SER A 2 22.57 54.57 31.60
N ASP A 3 23.45 53.72 31.58
CA ASP A 3 24.89 53.46 31.40
C ASP A 3 25.11 52.01 31.73
N SER A 4 25.92 51.36 30.94
CA SER A 4 27.25 50.82 31.35
C SER A 4 27.22 49.88 32.56
N ASP A 5 27.79 48.71 32.50
CA ASP A 5 29.22 48.58 32.67
C ASP A 5 29.76 47.15 32.41
N ALA A 6 30.95 47.12 31.98
CA ALA A 6 31.81 45.99 31.67
C ALA A 6 32.48 45.39 32.93
N GLY A 7 33.03 44.22 32.79
CA GLY A 7 33.90 43.60 33.80
C GLY A 7 34.57 42.34 33.29
N GLU A 8 35.61 42.52 32.62
CA GLU A 8 36.88 41.88 32.28
C GLU A 8 37.66 41.41 33.50
N ASN A 9 38.30 40.25 33.39
CA ASN A 9 39.69 39.89 33.81
C ASN A 9 39.84 38.38 33.79
N ALA A 10 40.64 37.82 32.92
CA ALA A 10 42.08 37.69 32.85
C ALA A 10 42.67 37.01 34.11
N ASP A 11 43.24 35.83 34.00
CA ASP A 11 44.68 35.58 34.04
C ASP A 11 44.99 34.08 34.10
N ALA A 12 45.93 33.60 33.32
CA ALA A 12 46.71 32.39 33.44
C ALA A 12 47.96 32.72 34.30
N PRO A 13 48.93 31.86 34.65
CA PRO A 13 49.39 30.65 33.96
C PRO A 13 49.90 29.49 34.87
N ASP A 14 50.28 28.39 34.21
CA ASP A 14 51.52 27.59 34.34
C ASP A 14 51.74 26.69 35.58
N GLU A 15 51.98 25.46 35.42
CA GLU A 15 53.25 24.76 35.57
C GLU A 15 53.23 23.25 35.30
N ARG A 16 54.27 22.86 34.64
CA ARG A 16 54.67 21.52 34.20
C ARG A 16 54.90 20.54 35.36
N ALA A 17 54.64 19.28 35.12
CA ALA A 17 55.49 18.21 35.59
C ALA A 17 55.45 16.98 34.70
N ALA A 18 56.64 16.53 34.37
CA ALA A 18 57.01 15.47 33.45
C ALA A 18 56.90 14.05 34.07
N GLY A 19 56.88 13.09 33.16
CA GLY A 19 57.36 11.72 33.37
C GLY A 19 56.25 10.71 33.72
N GLU A 20 56.15 9.58 33.15
CA GLU A 20 57.01 8.55 32.62
C GLU A 20 56.23 7.53 31.80
N PRO A 21 56.83 6.65 31.00
CA PRO A 21 56.21 5.77 30.08
C PRO A 21 55.82 4.42 30.68
N GLY A 22 54.70 3.92 30.37
CA GLY A 22 54.40 2.61 30.89
C GLY A 22 53.15 1.94 30.35
N THR A 23 53.39 0.97 29.51
CA THR A 23 52.59 -0.23 29.28
C THR A 23 51.41 -0.10 28.36
N GLU A 24 51.67 -0.46 27.13
CA GLU A 24 50.72 -0.87 26.10
C GLU A 24 49.85 -2.05 26.59
N PRO A 25 48.53 -1.97 26.59
CA PRO A 25 47.71 -3.13 26.90
C PRO A 25 47.66 -4.07 25.70
N PRO A 26 47.54 -5.41 25.90
CA PRO A 26 47.65 -6.41 24.86
C PRO A 26 46.49 -6.29 23.85
N ALA A 27 46.85 -6.51 22.58
CA ALA A 27 45.97 -6.53 21.44
C ALA A 27 44.75 -7.43 21.69
N ARG A 28 43.53 -6.85 21.55
CA ARG A 28 42.30 -7.60 21.54
C ARG A 28 42.24 -8.49 20.30
N PRO A 29 41.85 -9.77 20.43
CA PRO A 29 41.72 -10.67 19.29
C PRO A 29 40.67 -10.14 18.30
N ALA A 30 40.98 -10.22 17.02
CA ALA A 30 40.16 -9.83 15.91
C ALA A 30 38.73 -10.43 16.02
N ARG A 31 37.75 -9.56 16.17
CA ARG A 31 36.34 -9.90 16.18
C ARG A 31 35.99 -10.49 14.83
N GLY A 32 35.78 -11.80 14.79
CA GLY A 32 35.38 -12.56 13.61
C GLY A 32 34.25 -11.84 12.86
N LYS A 33 34.42 -11.71 11.56
CA LYS A 33 33.39 -11.25 10.62
C LYS A 33 32.15 -12.12 10.82
N ARG A 34 31.19 -11.64 11.59
CA ARG A 34 29.82 -12.19 11.56
C ARG A 34 29.33 -12.09 10.12
N LYS A 35 29.29 -13.22 9.42
CA LYS A 35 28.52 -13.37 8.19
C LYS A 35 27.13 -12.81 8.46
N ARG A 36 26.81 -11.66 7.85
CA ARG A 36 25.44 -11.21 7.72
C ARG A 36 24.69 -12.34 7.00
N LYS A 37 23.94 -13.12 7.76
CA LYS A 37 22.90 -13.95 7.16
C LYS A 37 22.04 -13.00 6.36
N SER A 38 22.12 -13.10 5.04
CA SER A 38 21.11 -12.55 4.14
C SER A 38 19.78 -13.08 4.68
N GLY A 39 19.00 -12.20 5.29
CA GLY A 39 17.67 -12.53 5.74
C GLY A 39 16.89 -12.97 4.52
N ARG A 40 16.75 -14.27 4.37
CA ARG A 40 15.71 -14.87 3.55
C ARG A 40 14.44 -14.27 4.12
N SER A 41 13.78 -13.37 3.36
CA SER A 41 12.47 -12.84 3.70
C SER A 41 11.57 -14.06 3.88
N GLU A 42 11.33 -14.46 5.11
CA GLU A 42 10.28 -15.43 5.42
C GLU A 42 9.03 -14.89 4.77
N GLY A 43 8.55 -15.62 3.76
CA GLY A 43 7.50 -15.19 2.87
C GLY A 43 6.20 -14.97 3.63
N ARG A 44 5.96 -13.73 4.06
CA ARG A 44 4.64 -13.30 4.49
C ARG A 44 3.70 -13.57 3.32
N SER A 45 2.64 -14.31 3.57
CA SER A 45 1.59 -14.53 2.58
C SER A 45 1.06 -13.18 2.08
N SER A 46 0.84 -13.04 0.78
CA SER A 46 0.24 -11.86 0.17
C SER A 46 -1.08 -11.51 0.86
N GLN A 47 -1.32 -10.22 1.03
CA GLN A 47 -2.61 -9.71 1.49
C GLN A 47 -3.52 -9.45 0.28
N TYR A 48 -4.81 -9.49 0.55
CA TYR A 48 -5.85 -9.33 -0.46
C TYR A 48 -6.71 -8.14 -0.10
N TRP A 49 -6.86 -7.23 -1.06
CA TRP A 49 -7.54 -5.97 -0.87
C TRP A 49 -8.63 -5.79 -1.90
N MET A 50 -9.72 -5.15 -1.53
CA MET A 50 -10.72 -4.66 -2.45
C MET A 50 -10.66 -3.14 -2.51
N ILE A 51 -10.55 -2.60 -3.71
CA ILE A 51 -10.65 -1.18 -4.02
C ILE A 51 -12.06 -0.91 -4.51
N VAL A 52 -12.78 -0.09 -3.77
CA VAL A 52 -14.11 0.39 -4.15
C VAL A 52 -13.91 1.68 -4.94
N SER A 53 -14.21 1.63 -6.22
CA SER A 53 -13.99 2.71 -7.17
C SER A 53 -15.29 3.16 -7.83
N SER A 54 -15.39 4.46 -8.14
CA SER A 54 -16.41 4.94 -9.08
C SER A 54 -16.03 4.56 -10.51
N PRO A 55 -17.01 4.50 -11.44
CA PRO A 55 -16.71 4.24 -12.86
C PRO A 55 -15.69 5.23 -13.44
N ASP A 56 -15.78 6.51 -13.07
CA ASP A 56 -14.87 7.54 -13.57
C ASP A 56 -13.44 7.35 -13.07
N ASN A 57 -13.27 7.05 -11.78
CA ASN A 57 -11.96 6.79 -11.22
C ASN A 57 -11.34 5.50 -11.77
N PHE A 58 -12.14 4.47 -12.00
CA PHE A 58 -11.68 3.25 -12.64
C PHE A 58 -11.24 3.50 -14.09
N ARG A 59 -12.00 4.35 -14.83
CA ARG A 59 -11.60 4.80 -16.18
C ARG A 59 -10.26 5.54 -16.15
N LYS A 60 -10.03 6.41 -15.17
CA LYS A 60 -8.72 7.08 -15.01
C LYS A 60 -7.59 6.08 -14.78
N THR A 61 -7.81 5.05 -13.97
CA THR A 61 -6.84 3.97 -13.79
C THR A 61 -6.58 3.20 -15.09
N ARG A 62 -7.62 2.99 -15.91
CA ARG A 62 -7.52 2.39 -17.26
C ARG A 62 -6.70 3.28 -18.21
N GLU A 63 -6.96 4.58 -18.25
CA GLU A 63 -6.22 5.56 -19.06
C GLU A 63 -4.73 5.59 -18.73
N LEU A 64 -4.36 5.31 -17.47
CA LEU A 64 -2.98 5.10 -17.02
C LEU A 64 -2.43 3.71 -17.33
N GLY A 65 -3.13 2.89 -18.10
CA GLY A 65 -2.72 1.53 -18.42
C GLY A 65 -2.63 0.60 -17.21
N TYR A 66 -3.37 0.89 -16.12
CA TYR A 66 -3.31 0.13 -14.86
C TYR A 66 -1.90 0.02 -14.28
N THR A 67 -1.13 1.09 -14.37
CA THR A 67 0.25 1.12 -13.85
C THR A 67 0.34 1.69 -12.44
N ILE A 68 -0.65 2.50 -12.03
CA ILE A 68 -0.68 3.20 -10.74
C ILE A 68 -2.09 3.12 -10.14
N GLN A 69 -2.16 2.91 -8.82
CA GLN A 69 -3.39 3.05 -8.04
C GLN A 69 -3.21 4.11 -6.96
N GLY A 70 -4.09 5.10 -6.96
CA GLY A 70 -4.19 6.12 -5.92
C GLY A 70 -5.17 5.72 -4.81
N LEU A 71 -4.81 6.03 -3.58
CA LEU A 71 -5.58 5.72 -2.39
C LEU A 71 -5.80 7.00 -1.58
N LYS A 72 -7.01 7.13 -1.02
CA LYS A 72 -7.46 8.36 -0.35
C LYS A 72 -6.61 8.72 0.87
N SER A 73 -6.41 10.01 1.09
CA SER A 73 -5.59 10.59 2.16
C SER A 73 -5.88 9.97 3.53
N ARG A 74 -7.14 9.74 3.89
CA ARG A 74 -7.55 9.15 5.18
C ARG A 74 -7.11 7.68 5.38
N HIS A 75 -6.66 6.99 4.35
CA HIS A 75 -6.28 5.57 4.44
C HIS A 75 -4.77 5.32 4.57
N ARG A 76 -3.97 6.34 4.85
CA ARG A 76 -2.52 6.26 4.98
C ARG A 76 -2.04 5.02 5.72
N ARG A 77 -2.48 4.84 6.99
CA ARG A 77 -2.05 3.72 7.84
C ARG A 77 -2.30 2.35 7.21
N ARG A 78 -3.40 2.21 6.46
CA ARG A 78 -3.74 0.96 5.79
C ARG A 78 -2.86 0.74 4.56
N VAL A 79 -2.60 1.80 3.79
CA VAL A 79 -1.74 1.71 2.60
C VAL A 79 -0.29 1.43 2.98
N GLU A 80 0.20 1.96 4.09
CA GLU A 80 1.52 1.67 4.64
C GLU A 80 1.74 0.17 4.94
N THR A 81 0.66 -0.60 5.14
CA THR A 81 0.76 -2.06 5.34
C THR A 81 0.82 -2.85 4.05
N MET A 82 0.51 -2.24 2.91
CA MET A 82 0.61 -2.90 1.60
C MET A 82 2.05 -3.23 1.24
N ARG A 83 2.23 -4.35 0.56
CA ARG A 83 3.55 -4.84 0.11
C ARG A 83 3.51 -5.24 -1.34
N VAL A 84 4.66 -5.22 -1.97
CA VAL A 84 4.84 -5.83 -3.29
C VAL A 84 4.38 -7.28 -3.25
N GLY A 85 3.56 -7.67 -4.21
CA GLY A 85 2.93 -8.99 -4.28
C GLY A 85 1.53 -9.07 -3.63
N ASP A 86 1.08 -8.05 -2.90
CA ASP A 86 -0.32 -7.98 -2.46
C ASP A 86 -1.26 -7.88 -3.66
N ARG A 87 -2.47 -8.42 -3.52
CA ARG A 87 -3.44 -8.50 -4.60
C ARG A 87 -4.58 -7.52 -4.38
N LEU A 88 -4.97 -6.82 -5.44
CA LEU A 88 -6.09 -5.87 -5.43
C LEU A 88 -7.20 -6.35 -6.34
N LEU A 89 -8.43 -6.27 -5.86
CA LEU A 89 -9.68 -6.52 -6.59
C LEU A 89 -10.42 -5.19 -6.76
N TYR A 90 -10.87 -4.88 -7.96
CA TYR A 90 -11.71 -3.70 -8.19
C TYR A 90 -13.20 -4.04 -8.14
N TYR A 91 -13.90 -3.35 -7.24
CA TYR A 91 -15.36 -3.27 -7.21
C TYR A 91 -15.81 -1.89 -7.69
N ILE A 92 -16.72 -1.84 -8.66
CA ILE A 92 -17.19 -0.61 -9.29
C ILE A 92 -18.58 -0.25 -8.76
N THR A 93 -18.68 0.88 -8.03
CA THR A 93 -19.90 1.26 -7.30
C THR A 93 -21.12 1.39 -8.20
N GLY A 94 -21.20 2.30 -9.11
CA GLY A 94 -22.39 2.56 -9.93
C GLY A 94 -22.89 1.34 -10.75
N ARG A 95 -22.03 0.33 -10.94
CA ARG A 95 -22.35 -0.93 -11.62
C ARG A 95 -22.57 -2.09 -10.68
N MET A 96 -22.18 -1.94 -9.41
CA MET A 96 -22.20 -3.00 -8.39
C MET A 96 -21.55 -4.30 -8.91
N ALA A 97 -20.37 -4.18 -9.50
CA ALA A 97 -19.71 -5.29 -10.19
C ALA A 97 -18.21 -5.33 -9.92
N PHE A 98 -17.63 -6.53 -10.02
CA PHE A 98 -16.19 -6.73 -10.00
C PHE A 98 -15.62 -6.65 -11.43
N ALA A 99 -14.54 -5.89 -11.60
CA ALA A 99 -14.05 -5.52 -12.92
C ALA A 99 -12.64 -6.03 -13.24
N ALA A 100 -11.77 -6.16 -12.24
CA ALA A 100 -10.37 -6.46 -12.49
C ALA A 100 -9.65 -6.98 -11.25
N THR A 101 -8.55 -7.69 -11.48
CA THR A 101 -7.52 -7.98 -10.49
C THR A 101 -6.17 -7.46 -10.94
N VAL A 102 -5.39 -6.93 -9.98
CA VAL A 102 -4.03 -6.44 -10.20
C VAL A 102 -3.15 -6.79 -9.01
N THR A 103 -1.84 -6.77 -9.21
CA THR A 103 -0.83 -7.03 -8.17
C THR A 103 -0.07 -5.76 -7.84
N VAL A 104 0.14 -5.47 -6.56
CA VAL A 104 0.99 -4.37 -6.09
C VAL A 104 2.43 -4.61 -6.51
N ALA A 105 3.03 -3.62 -7.17
CA ALA A 105 4.37 -3.72 -7.77
C ALA A 105 5.42 -2.81 -7.11
N SER A 106 5.02 -1.90 -6.22
CA SER A 106 5.94 -1.03 -5.47
C SER A 106 5.49 -0.84 -4.02
N PRO A 107 6.40 -0.42 -3.12
CA PRO A 107 6.01 0.21 -1.88
C PRO A 107 5.14 1.46 -2.15
N MET A 108 4.41 1.91 -1.12
CA MET A 108 3.67 3.15 -1.16
C MET A 108 4.61 4.35 -1.36
N TYR A 109 4.17 5.32 -2.14
CA TYR A 109 4.78 6.65 -2.27
C TYR A 109 3.70 7.73 -2.22
N GLU A 110 4.12 8.97 -2.02
CA GLU A 110 3.24 10.13 -1.92
C GLU A 110 3.33 10.97 -3.20
N ASP A 111 2.19 11.30 -3.80
CA ASP A 111 2.08 12.17 -4.96
C ASP A 111 0.68 12.79 -5.02
N HIS A 112 0.60 14.11 -4.99
CA HIS A 112 -0.63 14.90 -4.95
C HIS A 112 -1.12 15.34 -6.35
N THR A 113 -0.52 14.88 -7.44
CA THR A 113 -1.04 15.17 -8.79
C THR A 113 -2.50 14.74 -8.90
N PRO A 114 -3.45 15.61 -9.29
CA PRO A 114 -4.88 15.30 -9.28
C PRO A 114 -5.27 14.41 -10.45
N ILE A 115 -5.34 13.10 -10.20
CA ILE A 115 -5.75 12.09 -11.18
C ILE A 115 -7.18 11.60 -10.89
N TRP A 116 -7.40 11.13 -9.67
CA TRP A 116 -8.70 10.61 -9.21
C TRP A 116 -9.48 11.70 -8.48
N ARG A 117 -10.81 11.57 -8.48
CA ARG A 117 -11.70 12.53 -7.83
C ARG A 117 -12.44 11.88 -6.66
N SER A 118 -12.58 12.62 -5.56
CA SER A 118 -13.47 12.27 -4.46
C SER A 118 -14.75 13.09 -4.53
N ALA A 119 -15.86 12.53 -4.02
CA ALA A 119 -17.08 13.29 -3.77
C ALA A 119 -16.89 14.35 -2.67
N ARG A 120 -15.90 14.17 -1.81
CA ARG A 120 -15.52 15.16 -0.78
C ARG A 120 -14.47 16.09 -1.35
N ARG A 121 -14.67 17.41 -1.20
CA ARG A 121 -13.76 18.42 -1.76
C ARG A 121 -12.38 18.47 -1.12
N ASP A 122 -12.31 18.07 0.15
CA ASP A 122 -11.11 18.07 1.00
C ASP A 122 -10.36 16.73 1.00
N GLU A 123 -10.73 15.81 0.11
CA GLU A 123 -10.13 14.49 0.04
C GLU A 123 -9.49 14.23 -1.33
N ASP A 124 -8.22 13.95 -1.31
CA ASP A 124 -7.41 13.58 -2.47
C ASP A 124 -6.94 12.12 -2.43
N TYR A 125 -6.09 11.72 -3.38
CA TYR A 125 -5.54 10.38 -3.53
C TYR A 125 -4.01 10.40 -3.52
N PRO A 126 -3.36 10.86 -2.44
CA PRO A 126 -1.92 11.10 -2.42
C PRO A 126 -1.11 9.81 -2.25
N TRP A 127 -1.68 8.78 -1.60
CA TRP A 127 -0.97 7.54 -1.35
C TRP A 127 -1.07 6.65 -2.56
N ARG A 128 0.06 6.35 -3.20
CA ARG A 128 0.10 5.61 -4.45
C ARG A 128 0.95 4.38 -4.35
N VAL A 129 0.55 3.36 -5.10
CA VAL A 129 1.35 2.17 -5.37
C VAL A 129 1.40 1.94 -6.88
N HIS A 130 2.54 1.50 -7.39
CA HIS A 130 2.54 0.91 -8.72
C HIS A 130 1.82 -0.42 -8.69
N ILE A 131 1.14 -0.74 -9.77
CA ILE A 131 0.40 -1.98 -9.93
C ILE A 131 0.74 -2.63 -11.27
N ARG A 132 0.54 -3.93 -11.34
CA ARG A 132 0.65 -4.73 -12.56
C ARG A 132 -0.68 -5.42 -12.79
N GLN A 133 -1.13 -5.40 -14.04
CA GLN A 133 -2.36 -6.08 -14.46
C GLN A 133 -2.22 -7.60 -14.27
N ASP A 134 -3.28 -8.22 -13.74
CA ASP A 134 -3.44 -9.67 -13.76
C ASP A 134 -4.56 -10.05 -14.72
N VAL A 135 -5.80 -9.67 -14.40
CA VAL A 135 -6.95 -9.84 -15.31
C VAL A 135 -7.81 -8.58 -15.28
N ILE A 136 -8.03 -8.01 -16.44
CA ILE A 136 -8.91 -6.84 -16.65
C ILE A 136 -10.06 -7.28 -17.55
N LEU A 137 -11.29 -7.07 -17.11
CA LEU A 137 -12.48 -7.35 -17.89
C LEU A 137 -12.93 -6.12 -18.68
N GLU A 138 -13.49 -6.35 -19.86
CA GLU A 138 -14.25 -5.32 -20.56
C GLU A 138 -15.55 -5.02 -19.81
N ASP A 139 -16.09 -3.81 -19.98
CA ASP A 139 -17.24 -3.32 -19.22
C ASP A 139 -18.47 -4.23 -19.31
N VAL A 140 -18.62 -4.91 -20.45
CA VAL A 140 -19.74 -5.85 -20.72
C VAL A 140 -19.56 -7.21 -20.03
N ASP A 141 -18.35 -7.51 -19.60
CA ASP A 141 -17.98 -8.80 -18.99
C ASP A 141 -17.81 -8.69 -17.46
N TRP A 142 -18.03 -7.51 -16.87
CA TRP A 142 -17.94 -7.33 -15.42
C TRP A 142 -18.90 -8.26 -14.67
N ILE A 143 -18.43 -8.79 -13.55
CA ILE A 143 -19.18 -9.77 -12.76
C ILE A 143 -20.11 -9.02 -11.78
N PRO A 144 -21.45 -9.15 -11.91
CA PRO A 144 -22.36 -8.55 -10.94
C PRO A 144 -22.10 -9.09 -9.53
N ALA A 145 -21.82 -8.19 -8.59
CA ALA A 145 -21.45 -8.62 -7.24
C ALA A 145 -22.58 -9.40 -6.55
N LYS A 146 -23.85 -9.15 -6.91
CA LYS A 146 -25.01 -9.89 -6.40
C LYS A 146 -24.90 -11.41 -6.64
N GLU A 147 -24.28 -11.82 -7.75
CA GLU A 147 -24.12 -13.24 -8.08
C GLU A 147 -23.16 -13.97 -7.14
N LEU A 148 -22.22 -13.24 -6.54
CA LEU A 148 -21.19 -13.80 -5.66
C LEU A 148 -21.40 -13.46 -4.18
N ALA A 149 -22.17 -12.40 -3.88
CA ALA A 149 -22.27 -11.83 -2.53
C ALA A 149 -22.56 -12.87 -1.43
N TYR A 150 -23.49 -13.81 -1.68
CA TYR A 150 -23.86 -14.84 -0.71
C TYR A 150 -22.77 -15.91 -0.49
N ARG A 151 -21.77 -15.97 -1.37
CA ARG A 151 -20.62 -16.88 -1.27
C ARG A 151 -19.46 -16.30 -0.48
N LEU A 152 -19.45 -14.97 -0.28
CA LEU A 152 -18.34 -14.25 0.35
C LEU A 152 -18.55 -14.15 1.86
N ASP A 153 -17.62 -14.68 2.64
CA ASP A 153 -17.64 -14.58 4.10
C ASP A 153 -17.56 -13.11 4.56
N TYR A 154 -16.88 -12.26 3.77
CA TYR A 154 -16.81 -10.83 4.00
C TYR A 154 -18.19 -10.18 4.02
N VAL A 155 -19.09 -10.60 3.13
CA VAL A 155 -20.45 -10.08 2.97
C VAL A 155 -21.39 -10.61 4.06
N ARG A 156 -21.20 -11.83 4.52
CA ARG A 156 -22.04 -12.46 5.57
C ARG A 156 -22.09 -11.72 6.90
N LYS A 157 -21.21 -10.75 7.11
CA LYS A 157 -21.24 -9.86 8.29
C LYS A 157 -22.43 -8.90 8.28
N TRP A 158 -23.10 -8.79 7.15
CA TRP A 158 -24.24 -7.90 6.93
C TRP A 158 -25.53 -8.69 6.73
N PRO A 159 -26.69 -8.18 7.19
CA PRO A 159 -27.96 -8.80 6.86
C PRO A 159 -28.12 -8.99 5.35
N PRO A 160 -28.74 -10.08 4.87
CA PRO A 160 -28.87 -10.35 3.43
C PRO A 160 -29.48 -9.22 2.62
N GLU A 161 -30.45 -8.51 3.17
CA GLU A 161 -31.11 -7.34 2.56
C GLU A 161 -30.19 -6.13 2.45
N HIS A 162 -29.13 -6.06 3.25
CA HIS A 162 -28.15 -4.98 3.32
C HIS A 162 -26.76 -5.37 2.83
N TRP A 163 -26.64 -6.43 2.05
CA TRP A 163 -25.35 -6.94 1.55
C TRP A 163 -24.47 -5.87 0.88
N THR A 164 -25.08 -4.85 0.25
CA THR A 164 -24.38 -3.76 -0.42
C THR A 164 -23.55 -2.89 0.53
N LEU A 165 -23.87 -2.90 1.85
CA LEU A 165 -23.09 -2.17 2.85
C LEU A 165 -21.65 -2.71 2.97
N ALA A 166 -21.42 -3.97 2.63
CA ALA A 166 -20.09 -4.56 2.59
C ALA A 166 -19.16 -3.87 1.57
N PHE A 167 -19.72 -3.21 0.56
CA PHE A 167 -19.01 -2.57 -0.54
C PHE A 167 -18.96 -1.03 -0.43
N GLN A 168 -19.26 -0.50 0.74
CA GLN A 168 -19.12 0.94 1.00
C GLN A 168 -17.71 1.27 1.45
N GLY A 169 -17.30 2.52 1.20
CA GLY A 169 -15.97 2.98 1.59
C GLY A 169 -15.02 3.10 0.40
N HIS A 170 -13.75 2.74 0.58
CA HIS A 170 -12.75 2.87 -0.49
C HIS A 170 -11.79 1.68 -0.57
N ILE A 171 -11.33 1.17 0.56
CA ILE A 171 -10.39 0.05 0.62
C ILE A 171 -10.76 -0.89 1.77
N HIS A 172 -10.76 -2.19 1.47
CA HIS A 172 -11.08 -3.26 2.42
C HIS A 172 -10.07 -4.39 2.33
N ALA A 173 -9.68 -4.95 3.47
CA ALA A 173 -8.97 -6.21 3.49
C ALA A 173 -9.97 -7.35 3.27
N LEU A 174 -9.68 -8.25 2.36
CA LEU A 174 -10.49 -9.42 2.07
C LEU A 174 -9.86 -10.71 2.63
N PRO A 175 -10.69 -11.67 3.08
CA PRO A 175 -10.23 -13.03 3.26
C PRO A 175 -9.68 -13.60 1.94
N ARG A 176 -8.62 -14.42 2.02
CA ARG A 176 -8.03 -15.08 0.85
C ARG A 176 -9.06 -15.86 0.04
N ASN A 177 -9.94 -16.61 0.72
CA ASN A 177 -10.95 -17.42 0.06
C ASN A 177 -11.94 -16.56 -0.73
N ASP A 178 -12.37 -15.43 -0.16
CA ASP A 178 -13.30 -14.51 -0.83
C ASP A 178 -12.65 -13.90 -2.08
N PHE A 179 -11.39 -13.48 -1.97
CA PHE A 179 -10.63 -12.99 -3.13
C PHE A 179 -10.54 -14.06 -4.22
N ALA A 180 -10.20 -15.31 -3.85
CA ALA A 180 -10.08 -16.42 -4.79
C ALA A 180 -11.40 -16.72 -5.51
N ILE A 181 -12.55 -16.69 -4.80
CA ILE A 181 -13.87 -16.89 -5.41
C ILE A 181 -14.13 -15.86 -6.52
N VAL A 182 -13.84 -14.59 -6.26
CA VAL A 182 -14.07 -13.52 -7.25
C VAL A 182 -13.04 -13.58 -8.37
N GLU A 183 -11.77 -13.84 -8.05
CA GLU A 183 -10.70 -13.98 -9.04
C GLU A 183 -10.97 -15.12 -10.04
N ASP A 184 -11.42 -16.27 -9.55
CA ASP A 184 -11.80 -17.40 -10.39
C ASP A 184 -12.91 -17.05 -11.38
N GLU A 185 -13.91 -16.29 -10.93
CA GLU A 185 -15.02 -15.88 -11.80
C GLU A 185 -14.55 -14.85 -12.85
N ILE A 186 -13.74 -13.87 -12.45
CA ILE A 186 -13.08 -12.92 -13.36
C ILE A 186 -12.27 -13.68 -14.43
N ALA A 187 -11.46 -14.66 -14.00
CA ALA A 187 -10.66 -15.46 -14.92
C ALA A 187 -11.52 -16.30 -15.89
N ARG A 188 -12.65 -16.85 -15.42
CA ARG A 188 -13.61 -17.57 -16.28
C ARG A 188 -14.24 -16.64 -17.31
N SER A 189 -14.70 -15.45 -16.91
CA SER A 189 -15.29 -14.47 -17.82
C SER A 189 -14.27 -14.04 -18.89
N SER A 190 -13.03 -13.74 -18.49
CA SER A 190 -11.96 -13.39 -19.43
C SER A 190 -11.68 -14.53 -20.44
N ARG A 191 -11.63 -15.78 -20.00
CA ARG A 191 -11.43 -16.93 -20.90
C ARG A 191 -12.59 -17.11 -21.88
N ARG A 192 -13.84 -16.99 -21.40
CA ARG A 192 -15.05 -17.07 -22.25
C ARG A 192 -15.01 -16.02 -23.34
N ARG A 193 -14.65 -14.78 -23.01
CA ARG A 193 -14.52 -13.68 -23.98
C ARG A 193 -13.51 -14.00 -25.07
N LYS A 194 -12.34 -14.51 -24.70
CA LYS A 194 -11.30 -14.87 -25.66
C LYS A 194 -11.74 -15.97 -26.64
N LEU A 195 -12.50 -16.95 -26.16
CA LEU A 195 -13.05 -18.03 -27.00
C LEU A 195 -14.12 -17.54 -27.98
N LEU A 196 -14.84 -16.47 -27.66
CA LEU A 196 -15.89 -15.90 -28.54
C LEU A 196 -15.30 -14.90 -29.55
N ALA A 197 -14.10 -14.41 -29.33
CA ALA A 197 -13.45 -13.41 -30.19
C ALA A 197 -12.44 -14.02 -31.19
N GLY A 198 -12.10 -15.30 -31.06
CA GLY A 198 -11.22 -16.06 -31.98
C GLY A 198 -12.00 -17.01 -32.83
#